data_24e2fddb4dddc020ebdf73d780e03af1
#
_entry.id   24e2fddb4dddc020ebdf73d780e03af1
#
_cell.length_a   1.000
_cell.length_b   1.000
_cell.length_c   1.000
_cell.angle_alpha   90.00
_cell.angle_beta   90.00
_cell.angle_gamma   90.00
#
_symmetry.space_group_name_H-M   'P 1'
#
loop_
_entity.id
_entity.type
_entity.pdbx_description
1 polymer ?
#
loop_
_entity_poly.entity_id
_entity_poly.type
_entity_poly.pdbx_seq_one_letter_code
_entity_poly.pdbx_strand_id
1 'polypeptide(L)'
;MPYWVYSPHSGGQKPKPAVQDRIRARILKHAAKNYAGKYDRIDVRFRGALCYVDAYTKSSPDPWRLVRLRYNGDENSMTFAFYTYSHEKYEPSCFADGSDHGTPEDAFDIGALYLN
;
A
#
# COMPACT_ATOMS: atom_id res chain seq x y z
N MET A 1 30.52 -3.43 -7.75
CA MET A 1 29.90 -3.64 -7.81
C MET A 1 29.44 -3.72 -8.11
N PRO A 2 29.50 -3.75 -8.02
CA PRO A 2 28.59 -3.87 -8.18
C PRO A 2 27.81 -4.37 -8.60
N TYR A 3 27.72 -4.72 -8.85
CA TYR A 3 26.87 -5.17 -9.38
C TYR A 3 25.72 -5.00 -8.81
N TRP A 4 25.00 -5.04 -9.32
CA TRP A 4 23.70 -4.75 -9.03
C TRP A 4 22.90 -5.97 -9.03
N VAL A 5 22.52 -6.35 -7.92
CA VAL A 5 21.53 -7.39 -7.81
C VAL A 5 20.21 -6.66 -7.60
N TYR A 6 19.32 -6.76 -8.54
CA TYR A 6 17.96 -6.27 -8.32
C TYR A 6 17.31 -7.10 -7.23
N SER A 7 16.81 -6.44 -6.20
CA SER A 7 16.12 -7.10 -5.12
C SER A 7 14.76 -6.44 -4.92
N PRO A 8 13.65 -7.17 -5.05
CA PRO A 8 12.33 -6.60 -4.81
C PRO A 8 12.08 -6.27 -3.34
N HIS A 9 12.94 -6.75 -2.43
CA HIS A 9 12.83 -6.46 -1.01
C HIS A 9 13.71 -5.29 -0.58
N SER A 10 14.52 -4.76 -1.47
CA SER A 10 15.35 -3.60 -1.21
C SER A 10 15.06 -2.51 -2.23
N GLY A 11 15.64 -1.37 -2.07
CA GLY A 11 15.38 -0.21 -2.91
C GLY A 11 14.32 0.68 -2.28
N GLY A 12 14.15 1.85 -2.84
CA GLY A 12 13.33 2.88 -2.26
C GLY A 12 14.07 3.61 -1.15
N GLN A 13 13.38 4.48 -0.46
CA GLN A 13 13.90 5.29 0.61
C GLN A 13 12.98 5.20 1.82
N LYS A 14 13.55 5.16 3.00
CA LYS A 14 12.76 5.25 4.22
C LYS A 14 12.18 6.67 4.31
N PRO A 15 10.87 6.84 4.33
CA PRO A 15 10.28 8.17 4.46
C PRO A 15 10.53 8.74 5.85
N LYS A 16 10.72 10.04 5.91
CA LYS A 16 10.86 10.76 7.19
C LYS A 16 9.52 10.69 7.94
N PRO A 17 9.53 10.84 9.28
CA PRO A 17 8.29 10.76 10.06
C PRO A 17 7.17 11.67 9.56
N ALA A 18 7.49 12.89 9.13
CA ALA A 18 6.49 13.81 8.60
C ALA A 18 5.86 13.29 7.31
N VAL A 19 6.66 12.62 6.46
CA VAL A 19 6.16 12.01 5.22
C VAL A 19 5.28 10.79 5.55
N GLN A 20 5.71 9.98 6.51
CA GLN A 20 4.90 8.85 6.97
C GLN A 20 3.53 9.31 7.45
N ASP A 21 3.51 10.38 8.24
CA ASP A 21 2.25 10.93 8.76
C ASP A 21 1.34 11.43 7.63
N ARG A 22 1.91 12.07 6.61
CA ARG A 22 1.13 12.53 5.46
C ARG A 22 0.56 11.35 4.65
N ILE A 23 1.37 10.35 4.39
CA ILE A 23 0.93 9.17 3.64
C ILE A 23 -0.20 8.47 4.41
N ARG A 24 -0.02 8.28 5.71
CA ARG A 24 -1.04 7.67 6.57
C ARG A 24 -2.33 8.47 6.54
N ALA A 25 -2.23 9.79 6.70
CA ALA A 25 -3.40 10.66 6.70
C ALA A 25 -4.13 10.61 5.35
N ARG A 26 -3.40 10.58 4.25
CA ARG A 26 -3.99 10.49 2.91
C ARG A 26 -4.77 9.18 2.74
N ILE A 27 -4.18 8.06 3.16
CA ILE A 27 -4.83 6.75 3.05
C ILE A 27 -6.08 6.70 3.92
N LEU A 28 -5.99 7.14 5.17
CA LEU A 28 -7.12 7.11 6.09
C LEU A 28 -8.26 8.00 5.63
N LYS A 29 -7.94 9.19 5.12
CA LYS A 29 -8.93 10.13 4.61
C LYS A 29 -9.64 9.57 3.39
N HIS A 30 -8.87 8.98 2.47
CA HIS A 30 -9.42 8.38 1.26
C HIS A 30 -10.35 7.21 1.59
N ALA A 31 -9.94 6.36 2.53
CA ALA A 31 -10.75 5.24 2.97
C ALA A 31 -12.06 5.73 3.61
N ALA A 32 -11.98 6.73 4.48
CA ALA A 32 -13.16 7.26 5.15
C ALA A 32 -14.14 7.91 4.16
N LYS A 33 -13.62 8.55 3.12
CA LYS A 33 -14.44 9.23 2.13
C LYS A 33 -15.12 8.26 1.17
N ASN A 34 -14.41 7.23 0.72
CA ASN A 34 -14.87 6.38 -0.39
C ASN A 34 -15.29 4.98 0.01
N TYR A 35 -14.92 4.53 1.20
CA TYR A 35 -15.16 3.15 1.64
C TYR A 35 -15.80 3.08 3.03
N ALA A 36 -16.46 4.15 3.45
CA ALA A 36 -17.14 4.18 4.75
C ALA A 36 -18.14 3.02 4.86
N GLY A 37 -18.13 2.34 5.99
CA GLY A 37 -19.01 1.19 6.21
C GLY A 37 -18.49 -0.12 5.65
N LYS A 38 -17.37 -0.10 4.93
CA LYS A 38 -16.77 -1.30 4.33
C LYS A 38 -15.69 -1.91 5.21
N TYR A 39 -15.30 -1.23 6.27
CA TYR A 39 -14.26 -1.68 7.19
C TYR A 39 -14.54 -1.12 8.57
N ASP A 40 -13.92 -1.71 9.59
CA ASP A 40 -13.95 -1.18 10.95
C ASP A 40 -12.73 -0.29 11.20
N ARG A 41 -11.57 -0.69 10.69
CA ARG A 41 -10.33 0.04 10.91
C ARG A 41 -9.35 -0.23 9.77
N ILE A 42 -8.62 0.80 9.38
CA ILE A 42 -7.49 0.68 8.45
C ILE A 42 -6.21 0.82 9.24
N ASP A 43 -5.30 -0.12 9.06
CA ASP A 43 -3.98 -0.11 9.69
C ASP A 43 -2.93 0.24 8.64
N VAL A 44 -2.11 1.24 8.91
CA VAL A 44 -1.04 1.69 8.02
C VAL A 44 0.27 1.60 8.78
N ARG A 45 1.15 0.70 8.36
CA ARG A 45 2.42 0.45 9.03
C ARG A 45 3.57 0.69 8.09
N PHE A 46 4.64 1.29 8.62
CA PHE A 46 5.86 1.54 7.84
C PHE A 46 6.98 0.63 8.33
N ARG A 47 7.73 0.10 7.36
CA ARG A 47 8.92 -0.70 7.63
C ARG A 47 9.95 -0.36 6.55
N GLY A 48 10.97 0.43 6.92
CA GLY A 48 11.91 0.94 5.93
C GLY A 48 11.21 1.76 4.88
N ALA A 49 11.43 1.42 3.61
CA ALA A 49 10.78 2.09 2.48
C ALA A 49 9.35 1.61 2.22
N LEU A 50 8.91 0.57 2.93
CA LEU A 50 7.63 -0.08 2.66
C LEU A 50 6.52 0.42 3.58
N CYS A 51 5.33 0.53 3.02
CA CYS A 51 4.12 0.91 3.74
C CYS A 51 3.07 -0.18 3.52
N TYR A 52 2.66 -0.83 4.60
CA TYR A 52 1.68 -1.90 4.55
C TYR A 52 0.32 -1.37 4.96
N VAL A 53 -0.70 -1.67 4.16
CA VAL A 53 -2.07 -1.22 4.40
C VAL A 53 -2.97 -2.42 4.54
N ASP A 54 -3.56 -2.57 5.73
CA ASP A 54 -4.48 -3.67 6.05
C ASP A 54 -5.81 -3.10 6.49
N ALA A 55 -6.88 -3.86 6.30
CA ALA A 55 -8.22 -3.47 6.73
C ALA A 55 -8.82 -4.54 7.65
N TYR A 56 -9.36 -4.10 8.78
CA TYR A 56 -10.11 -4.95 9.70
C TYR A 56 -11.59 -4.82 9.39
N THR A 57 -12.28 -5.94 9.30
CA THR A 57 -13.72 -5.99 9.02
C THR A 57 -14.41 -6.90 10.02
N LYS A 58 -15.73 -6.76 10.15
CA LYS A 58 -16.51 -7.62 11.03
C LYS A 58 -16.62 -9.06 10.51
N SER A 59 -16.43 -9.25 9.23
CA SER A 59 -16.59 -10.56 8.59
C SER A 59 -15.39 -11.48 8.79
N SER A 60 -14.26 -10.97 9.28
CA SER A 60 -13.05 -11.78 9.42
C SER A 60 -12.31 -11.40 10.70
N PRO A 61 -11.83 -12.40 11.48
CA PRO A 61 -11.02 -12.12 12.66
C PRO A 61 -9.63 -11.60 12.31
N ASP A 62 -9.13 -11.94 11.12
CA ASP A 62 -7.83 -11.48 10.65
C ASP A 62 -7.99 -10.30 9.69
N PRO A 63 -7.04 -9.36 9.68
CA PRO A 63 -7.13 -8.24 8.74
C PRO A 63 -6.95 -8.71 7.30
N TRP A 64 -7.62 -7.99 6.39
CA TRP A 64 -7.38 -8.16 4.96
C TRP A 64 -6.14 -7.37 4.59
N ARG A 65 -5.18 -8.03 3.98
CA ARG A 65 -3.99 -7.36 3.44
C ARG A 65 -4.39 -6.76 2.11
N LEU A 66 -4.34 -5.43 2.02
CA LEU A 66 -4.82 -4.74 0.83
C LEU A 66 -3.69 -4.47 -0.15
N VAL A 67 -2.67 -3.74 0.30
CA VAL A 67 -1.62 -3.27 -0.60
C VAL A 67 -0.37 -2.96 0.21
N ARG A 68 0.78 -3.05 -0.45
CA ARG A 68 2.07 -2.61 0.08
C ARG A 68 2.65 -1.58 -0.89
N LEU A 69 2.95 -0.40 -0.39
CA LEU A 69 3.53 0.68 -1.17
C LEU A 69 5.03 0.77 -0.91
N ARG A 70 5.77 1.25 -1.88
CA ARG A 70 7.20 1.53 -1.72
C ARG A 70 7.46 3.00 -2.02
N TYR A 71 8.06 3.69 -1.04
CA TYR A 71 8.40 5.10 -1.16
C TYR A 71 9.77 5.24 -1.82
N ASN A 72 9.85 6.12 -2.81
CA ASN A 72 11.09 6.36 -3.58
C ASN A 72 11.50 7.84 -3.54
N GLY A 73 11.04 8.57 -2.55
CA GLY A 73 11.33 10.00 -2.43
C GLY A 73 10.19 10.92 -2.87
N ASP A 74 9.12 10.37 -3.43
CA ASP A 74 7.95 11.13 -3.86
C ASP A 74 6.68 10.38 -3.49
N GLU A 75 5.90 10.95 -2.56
CA GLU A 75 4.66 10.32 -2.10
C GLU A 75 3.57 10.27 -3.17
N ASN A 76 3.73 11.01 -4.26
CA ASN A 76 2.79 10.99 -5.38
C ASN A 76 3.23 10.05 -6.51
N SER A 77 4.36 9.39 -6.34
CA SER A 77 4.91 8.49 -7.35
C SER A 77 5.54 7.28 -6.68
N MET A 78 4.68 6.49 -6.04
CA MET A 78 5.10 5.29 -5.31
C MET A 78 4.78 4.05 -6.15
N THR A 79 5.61 3.03 -6.06
CA THR A 79 5.29 1.73 -6.63
C THR A 79 4.49 0.94 -5.60
N PHE A 80 3.79 -0.10 -6.03
CA PHE A 80 2.98 -0.86 -5.11
C PHE A 80 2.94 -2.34 -5.48
N ALA A 81 2.58 -3.16 -4.50
CA ALA A 81 2.31 -4.58 -4.67
C ALA A 81 0.97 -4.87 -4.00
N PHE A 82 0.21 -5.71 -4.65
CA PHE A 82 -1.13 -6.11 -4.22
C PHE A 82 -1.03 -7.52 -3.65
N TYR A 83 -1.67 -7.77 -2.52
CA TYR A 83 -1.58 -9.08 -1.89
C TYR A 83 -2.48 -10.09 -2.61
N THR A 84 -1.88 -11.22 -3.02
CA THR A 84 -2.64 -12.29 -3.67
C THR A 84 -2.80 -13.44 -2.69
N TYR A 85 -4.05 -13.74 -2.32
CA TYR A 85 -4.33 -14.79 -1.35
C TYR A 85 -4.10 -16.19 -1.90
N SER A 86 -4.23 -16.36 -3.21
CA SER A 86 -3.93 -17.64 -3.86
C SER A 86 -2.45 -18.00 -3.77
N HIS A 87 -1.56 -17.00 -3.77
CA HIS A 87 -0.12 -17.21 -3.67
C HIS A 87 0.44 -16.83 -2.30
N GLU A 88 -0.39 -16.24 -1.44
CA GLU A 88 -0.03 -15.82 -0.09
C GLU A 88 1.19 -14.91 -0.06
N LYS A 89 1.24 -13.95 -0.99
CA LYS A 89 2.34 -12.99 -1.06
C LYS A 89 1.90 -11.70 -1.76
N TYR A 90 2.73 -10.67 -1.57
CA TYR A 90 2.58 -9.42 -2.31
C TYR A 90 3.21 -9.58 -3.68
N GLU A 91 2.47 -9.23 -4.72
CA GLU A 91 2.95 -9.28 -6.09
C GLU A 91 2.93 -7.87 -6.69
N PRO A 92 4.03 -7.45 -7.37
CA PRO A 92 4.05 -6.14 -8.03
C PRO A 92 2.89 -6.01 -9.00
N SER A 93 2.33 -4.80 -9.06
CA SER A 93 1.17 -4.55 -9.91
C SER A 93 1.31 -3.18 -10.57
N CYS A 94 0.41 -2.88 -11.47
CA CYS A 94 0.35 -1.59 -12.16
C CYS A 94 -1.03 -0.97 -12.00
N PHE A 95 -1.09 0.34 -12.24
CA PHE A 95 -2.34 1.08 -12.20
C PHE A 95 -3.11 0.89 -13.52
N ALA A 96 -4.36 1.37 -13.55
CA ALA A 96 -5.24 1.18 -14.70
C ALA A 96 -4.68 1.73 -16.02
N ASP A 97 -3.83 2.76 -15.94
CA ASP A 97 -3.19 3.35 -17.13
C ASP A 97 -1.92 2.60 -17.57
N GLY A 98 -1.58 1.48 -16.91
CA GLY A 98 -0.38 0.72 -17.21
C GLY A 98 0.87 1.19 -16.49
N SER A 99 0.80 2.30 -15.78
CA SER A 99 1.91 2.85 -15.01
C SER A 99 2.14 2.00 -13.75
N ASP A 100 3.40 1.89 -13.31
CA ASP A 100 3.73 1.23 -12.05
C ASP A 100 3.98 2.21 -10.90
N HIS A 101 3.83 3.51 -11.17
CA HIS A 101 3.98 4.57 -10.16
C HIS A 101 2.70 5.37 -10.04
N GLY A 102 2.30 5.66 -8.82
CA GLY A 102 1.09 6.44 -8.58
C GLY A 102 0.94 6.86 -7.13
N THR A 103 -0.23 7.38 -6.79
CA THR A 103 -0.52 7.92 -5.47
C THR A 103 -0.96 6.83 -4.49
N PRO A 104 -0.84 7.10 -3.18
CA PRO A 104 -1.36 6.17 -2.18
C PRO A 104 -2.87 5.90 -2.35
N GLU A 105 -3.62 6.91 -2.76
CA GLU A 105 -5.07 6.77 -2.98
C GLU A 105 -5.38 5.78 -4.10
N ASP A 106 -4.68 5.90 -5.22
CA ASP A 106 -4.87 4.99 -6.34
C ASP A 106 -4.50 3.54 -5.98
N ALA A 107 -3.41 3.38 -5.24
CA ALA A 107 -3.00 2.05 -4.79
C ALA A 107 -4.01 1.45 -3.82
N PHE A 108 -4.56 2.27 -2.91
CA PHE A 108 -5.60 1.82 -1.99
C PHE A 108 -6.82 1.28 -2.76
N ASP A 109 -7.23 1.99 -3.81
CA ASP A 109 -8.40 1.57 -4.61
C ASP A 109 -8.22 0.18 -5.20
N ILE A 110 -7.01 -0.16 -5.59
CA ILE A 110 -6.73 -1.49 -6.13
C ILE A 110 -6.83 -2.56 -5.04
N GLY A 111 -6.24 -2.31 -3.88
CA GLY A 111 -6.32 -3.23 -2.76
C GLY A 111 -7.72 -3.35 -2.19
N ALA A 112 -8.51 -2.30 -2.31
CA ALA A 112 -9.86 -2.24 -1.75
C ALA A 112 -10.86 -3.19 -2.41
N LEU A 113 -10.45 -3.90 -3.46
CA LEU A 113 -11.26 -4.98 -4.04
C LEU A 113 -11.67 -6.00 -2.99
N TYR A 114 -10.85 -6.21 -1.96
CA TYR A 114 -11.16 -7.13 -0.88
C TYR A 114 -12.22 -6.59 0.11
N LEU A 115 -12.60 -5.33 -0.01
CA LEU A 115 -13.57 -4.70 0.89
C LEU A 115 -15.03 -4.77 0.40
N ASN A 116 -15.26 -5.42 -0.69
CA ASN A 116 -16.61 -5.52 -1.26
C ASN A 116 -17.35 -6.73 -0.75
#